data_27fa28204db836b2325d0433c92c5a15
#
_entry.id   27fa28204db836b2325d0433c92c5a15
#
_cell.length_a   1.000
_cell.length_b   1.000
_cell.length_c   1.000
_cell.angle_alpha   90.00
_cell.angle_beta   90.00
_cell.angle_gamma   90.00
#
_symmetry.space_group_name_H-M   'P 1'
#
loop_
_entity.id
_entity.type
_entity.pdbx_description
1 polymer ?
#
loop_
_entity_poly.entity_id
_entity_poly.type
_entity_poly.pdbx_seq_one_letter_code
_entity_poly.pdbx_strand_id
1 'polypeptide(L)'
;MVKQFIDKLFNLPNIKLSDYLFLIIFFCCDFIFCILSISVLTRLLEKIYYFISDTVFYKYQTEKPAKSISYSSGEIITLLNNDINSFFAYITQFYPKLIVEILFLTFALRYIKIESLNIFLLCIIASFTNIIIALVISKKNSVLSKISREKLKEKQDFIVYIHERYSYIYANKHNEYMQKEFGVLNKGFYSISAQAARAEQFGKNILRLITILTQVIAAFFFVIENKSAAPSIGGFLAIQLMIGNIFAPVSNILNSIILISSKRASIQKIFLFLNGYKENTAENGILFSKSEYELYFNKPAFYLIEGANGIGKSSLLKNFAGILNIKINTQEESKTILRKDDINFSVSYHSPEALIISGTVLENIMLSSNIDKDLIINCKNEKIQDIVKQLGGFKRKFDWASENLSSGEKLLIELLRIEFSDKDIYLIDEISAHLDVKNKKNLIDILFDKVEKGKIVFYISHNESEKQYIKTKNCVSIILTDKIYNVY
;
A
#
# COMPACT_ATOMS: atom_id res chain seq x y z
N MET A 1 8.46 -47.97 11.37
CA MET A 1 7.89 -47.79 12.74
C MET A 1 6.39 -48.04 12.78
N VAL A 2 5.56 -47.28 12.04
CA VAL A 2 4.10 -47.48 11.99
C VAL A 2 3.68 -48.88 11.54
N LYS A 3 4.29 -49.42 10.44
CA LYS A 3 4.09 -50.80 9.98
C LYS A 3 4.37 -51.83 11.08
N GLN A 4 5.56 -51.78 11.72
CA GLN A 4 5.93 -52.68 12.78
C GLN A 4 5.06 -52.58 14.01
N PHE A 5 4.55 -51.38 14.31
CA PHE A 5 3.61 -51.18 15.41
C PHE A 5 2.25 -51.79 15.10
N ILE A 6 1.71 -51.58 13.89
CA ILE A 6 0.46 -52.13 13.45
C ILE A 6 0.52 -53.69 13.39
N ASP A 7 1.62 -54.21 12.81
CA ASP A 7 1.81 -55.67 12.76
C ASP A 7 1.92 -56.29 14.17
N LYS A 8 2.56 -55.59 15.14
CA LYS A 8 2.57 -55.98 16.54
C LYS A 8 1.20 -55.90 17.21
N LEU A 9 0.38 -54.89 16.86
CA LEU A 9 -1.00 -54.71 17.36
C LEU A 9 -1.92 -55.91 16.99
N PHE A 10 -1.74 -56.45 15.79
CA PHE A 10 -2.52 -57.60 15.33
C PHE A 10 -1.96 -58.93 15.89
N ASN A 11 -0.70 -58.97 16.37
CA ASN A 11 -0.09 -60.09 17.05
C ASN A 11 -0.05 -59.87 18.59
N LEU A 12 -1.24 -59.78 19.19
CA LEU A 12 -1.55 -59.35 20.55
C LEU A 12 -0.69 -59.85 21.73
N PRO A 13 0.01 -61.02 21.73
CA PRO A 13 0.76 -61.40 22.93
C PRO A 13 2.13 -60.69 23.13
N ASN A 14 2.60 -59.85 22.19
CA ASN A 14 3.97 -59.31 22.20
C ASN A 14 4.13 -57.79 22.33
N ILE A 15 3.06 -57.04 22.67
CA ILE A 15 3.17 -55.60 22.84
C ILE A 15 3.68 -55.31 24.25
N LYS A 16 4.81 -54.62 24.30
CA LYS A 16 5.43 -54.14 25.55
C LYS A 16 4.94 -52.71 25.83
N LEU A 17 4.79 -52.38 27.10
CA LEU A 17 4.46 -51.04 27.56
C LEU A 17 5.44 -49.98 27.02
N SER A 18 6.72 -50.38 26.83
CA SER A 18 7.76 -49.53 26.24
C SER A 18 7.47 -49.06 24.82
N ASP A 19 6.72 -49.84 24.01
CA ASP A 19 6.41 -49.49 22.62
C ASP A 19 5.37 -48.29 22.58
N TYR A 20 4.44 -48.27 23.53
CA TYR A 20 3.49 -47.17 23.71
C TYR A 20 4.16 -45.94 24.28
N LEU A 21 5.00 -46.05 25.26
CA LEU A 21 5.73 -44.94 25.85
C LEU A 21 6.61 -44.26 24.80
N PHE A 22 7.28 -45.00 23.94
CA PHE A 22 8.09 -44.43 22.87
C PHE A 22 7.24 -43.62 21.87
N LEU A 23 6.09 -44.12 21.46
CA LEU A 23 5.18 -43.37 20.58
C LEU A 23 4.65 -42.10 21.23
N ILE A 24 4.24 -42.17 22.51
CA ILE A 24 3.78 -41.02 23.26
C ILE A 24 4.86 -39.94 23.36
N ILE A 25 6.09 -40.36 23.70
CA ILE A 25 7.24 -39.43 23.77
C ILE A 25 7.51 -38.81 22.41
N PHE A 26 7.45 -39.57 21.30
CA PHE A 26 7.67 -39.07 19.96
C PHE A 26 6.62 -38.02 19.59
N PHE A 27 5.34 -38.28 19.85
CA PHE A 27 4.27 -37.29 19.58
C PHE A 27 4.37 -36.05 20.48
N CYS A 28 4.76 -36.21 21.74
CA CYS A 28 5.01 -35.09 22.63
C CYS A 28 6.15 -34.20 22.15
N CYS A 29 7.26 -34.82 21.70
CA CYS A 29 8.40 -34.10 21.14
C CYS A 29 8.04 -33.37 19.85
N ASP A 30 7.29 -34.01 18.95
CA ASP A 30 6.77 -33.38 17.72
C ASP A 30 5.88 -32.19 18.02
N PHE A 31 4.96 -32.33 18.99
CA PHE A 31 4.08 -31.26 19.43
C PHE A 31 4.87 -30.07 20.01
N ILE A 32 5.84 -30.33 20.89
CA ILE A 32 6.71 -29.28 21.46
C ILE A 32 7.51 -28.59 20.36
N PHE A 33 8.07 -29.35 19.42
CA PHE A 33 8.82 -28.80 18.29
C PHE A 33 7.93 -27.94 17.40
N CYS A 34 6.69 -28.35 17.16
CA CYS A 34 5.70 -27.59 16.40
C CYS A 34 5.40 -26.22 17.08
N ILE A 35 5.17 -26.22 18.40
CA ILE A 35 4.92 -24.97 19.15
C ILE A 35 6.13 -24.05 19.10
N LEU A 36 7.34 -24.59 19.31
CA LEU A 36 8.55 -23.79 19.25
C LEU A 36 8.81 -23.22 17.86
N SER A 37 8.61 -24.01 16.80
CA SER A 37 8.78 -23.56 15.42
C SER A 37 7.80 -22.44 15.05
N ILE A 38 6.53 -22.56 15.48
CA ILE A 38 5.53 -21.50 15.29
C ILE A 38 5.95 -20.22 16.03
N SER A 39 6.39 -20.33 17.28
CA SER A 39 6.79 -19.17 18.09
C SER A 39 8.01 -18.45 17.51
N VAL A 40 9.02 -19.17 17.04
CA VAL A 40 10.19 -18.57 16.38
C VAL A 40 9.80 -17.94 15.05
N LEU A 41 9.01 -18.65 14.25
CA LEU A 41 8.56 -18.17 12.96
C LEU A 41 7.74 -16.87 13.10
N THR A 42 6.77 -16.83 14.01
CA THR A 42 5.94 -15.62 14.21
C THR A 42 6.77 -14.41 14.61
N ARG A 43 7.76 -14.55 15.49
CA ARG A 43 8.66 -13.46 15.90
C ARG A 43 9.54 -12.95 14.76
N LEU A 44 10.06 -13.84 13.92
CA LEU A 44 10.84 -13.46 12.74
C LEU A 44 9.96 -12.70 11.75
N LEU A 45 8.75 -13.16 11.58
CA LEU A 45 7.78 -12.60 10.65
C LEU A 45 7.31 -11.22 11.06
N GLU A 46 7.06 -11.00 12.35
CA GLU A 46 6.74 -9.70 12.92
C GLU A 46 7.83 -8.67 12.59
N LYS A 47 9.11 -9.04 12.80
CA LYS A 47 10.23 -8.16 12.48
C LYS A 47 10.34 -7.83 10.99
N ILE A 48 10.16 -8.82 10.12
CA ILE A 48 10.21 -8.62 8.66
C ILE A 48 9.04 -7.74 8.20
N TYR A 49 7.85 -7.99 8.72
CA TYR A 49 6.67 -7.20 8.40
C TYR A 49 6.87 -5.72 8.77
N TYR A 50 7.30 -5.49 10.02
CA TYR A 50 7.59 -4.14 10.52
C TYR A 50 8.64 -3.45 9.65
N PHE A 51 9.76 -4.11 9.34
CA PHE A 51 10.83 -3.56 8.53
C PHE A 51 10.37 -3.19 7.11
N ILE A 52 9.61 -4.06 6.45
CA ILE A 52 9.12 -3.79 5.07
C ILE A 52 8.08 -2.67 5.08
N SER A 53 7.14 -2.70 6.01
CA SER A 53 6.09 -1.68 6.13
C SER A 53 6.70 -0.30 6.40
N ASP A 54 7.65 -0.22 7.33
CA ASP A 54 8.35 1.01 7.69
C ASP A 54 9.19 1.53 6.52
N THR A 55 9.93 0.65 5.83
CA THR A 55 10.74 1.02 4.65
C THR A 55 9.86 1.54 3.51
N VAL A 56 8.73 0.91 3.23
CA VAL A 56 7.79 1.36 2.19
C VAL A 56 7.19 2.71 2.57
N PHE A 57 6.77 2.88 3.83
CA PHE A 57 6.20 4.13 4.31
C PHE A 57 7.22 5.27 4.30
N TYR A 58 8.44 5.02 4.79
CA TYR A 58 9.54 5.99 4.75
C TYR A 58 9.83 6.45 3.31
N LYS A 59 9.89 5.49 2.38
CA LYS A 59 10.13 5.83 0.98
C LYS A 59 8.97 6.63 0.38
N TYR A 60 7.73 6.30 0.71
CA TYR A 60 6.57 7.08 0.31
C TYR A 60 6.66 8.55 0.76
N GLN A 61 7.13 8.78 1.99
CA GLN A 61 7.30 10.13 2.53
C GLN A 61 8.48 10.90 1.92
N THR A 62 9.55 10.21 1.56
CA THR A 62 10.80 10.84 1.09
C THR A 62 10.89 10.99 -0.43
N GLU A 63 10.07 10.27 -1.19
CA GLU A 63 10.00 10.45 -2.64
C GLU A 63 9.39 11.81 -3.01
N LYS A 64 9.96 12.43 -4.07
CA LYS A 64 9.42 13.69 -4.58
C LYS A 64 7.94 13.57 -4.94
N PRO A 65 7.10 14.56 -4.59
CA PRO A 65 5.65 14.52 -4.81
C PRO A 65 5.25 14.22 -6.25
N ALA A 66 6.03 14.68 -7.23
CA ALA A 66 5.79 14.40 -8.66
C ALA A 66 5.75 12.91 -9.00
N LYS A 67 6.42 12.04 -8.22
CA LYS A 67 6.39 10.58 -8.37
C LYS A 67 5.30 9.94 -7.51
N SER A 68 5.04 10.46 -6.32
CA SER A 68 4.01 9.96 -5.42
C SER A 68 2.59 10.29 -5.92
N ILE A 69 2.40 11.38 -6.65
CA ILE A 69 1.12 11.78 -7.27
C ILE A 69 0.69 10.80 -8.40
N SER A 70 1.60 10.00 -8.95
CA SER A 70 1.25 8.94 -9.90
C SER A 70 0.44 7.79 -9.27
N TYR A 71 0.43 7.66 -7.94
CA TYR A 71 -0.35 6.67 -7.21
C TYR A 71 -1.59 7.32 -6.61
N SER A 72 -2.75 6.73 -6.86
CA SER A 72 -3.97 7.15 -6.15
C SER A 72 -3.88 6.80 -4.66
N SER A 73 -4.59 7.53 -3.80
CA SER A 73 -4.65 7.24 -2.36
C SER A 73 -5.09 5.79 -2.08
N GLY A 74 -6.02 5.26 -2.89
CA GLY A 74 -6.44 3.87 -2.81
C GLY A 74 -5.34 2.86 -3.17
N GLU A 75 -4.45 3.21 -4.12
CA GLU A 75 -3.30 2.35 -4.48
C GLU A 75 -2.25 2.29 -3.38
N ILE A 76 -1.96 3.40 -2.70
CA ILE A 76 -1.05 3.41 -1.55
C ILE A 76 -1.63 2.61 -0.38
N ILE A 77 -2.92 2.79 -0.08
CA ILE A 77 -3.61 2.01 0.98
C ILE A 77 -3.57 0.52 0.65
N THR A 78 -3.84 0.13 -0.60
CA THR A 78 -3.76 -1.27 -1.03
C THR A 78 -2.34 -1.81 -0.97
N LEU A 79 -1.33 -1.03 -1.33
CA LEU A 79 0.07 -1.42 -1.26
C LEU A 79 0.49 -1.67 0.19
N LEU A 80 0.20 -0.74 1.10
CA LEU A 80 0.56 -0.84 2.52
C LEU A 80 -0.19 -1.96 3.24
N ASN A 81 -1.48 -2.14 3.00
CA ASN A 81 -2.30 -3.10 3.75
C ASN A 81 -2.39 -4.48 3.07
N ASN A 82 -2.67 -4.53 1.77
CA ASN A 82 -2.97 -5.80 1.10
C ASN A 82 -1.75 -6.42 0.43
N ASP A 83 -0.91 -5.62 -0.24
CA ASP A 83 0.22 -6.14 -1.01
C ASP A 83 1.34 -6.58 -0.07
N ILE A 84 1.63 -5.82 0.99
CA ILE A 84 2.60 -6.21 2.03
C ILE A 84 2.12 -7.47 2.76
N ASN A 85 0.84 -7.54 3.17
CA ASN A 85 0.27 -8.74 3.78
C ASN A 85 0.33 -9.95 2.85
N SER A 86 0.13 -9.74 1.55
CA SER A 86 0.24 -10.79 0.54
C SER A 86 1.66 -11.30 0.37
N PHE A 87 2.65 -10.42 0.39
CA PHE A 87 4.07 -10.76 0.36
C PHE A 87 4.47 -11.54 1.61
N PHE A 88 3.98 -11.09 2.75
CA PHE A 88 4.22 -11.74 4.04
C PHE A 88 3.64 -13.17 4.08
N ALA A 89 2.37 -13.33 3.71
CA ALA A 89 1.74 -14.64 3.62
C ALA A 89 2.50 -15.58 2.65
N TYR A 90 3.10 -15.03 1.60
CA TYR A 90 3.94 -15.78 0.69
C TYR A 90 5.19 -16.36 1.37
N ILE A 91 5.95 -15.54 2.08
CA ILE A 91 7.16 -15.99 2.76
C ILE A 91 6.81 -16.99 3.86
N THR A 92 5.75 -16.75 4.63
CA THR A 92 5.41 -17.52 5.81
C THR A 92 4.78 -18.87 5.52
N GLN A 93 3.94 -18.91 4.50
CA GLN A 93 3.14 -20.11 4.19
C GLN A 93 3.79 -20.94 3.10
N PHE A 94 4.49 -20.32 2.17
CA PHE A 94 5.04 -21.02 1.02
C PHE A 94 6.33 -21.76 1.31
N TYR A 95 7.39 -21.07 1.74
CA TYR A 95 8.71 -21.69 1.89
C TYR A 95 8.77 -22.79 2.93
N PRO A 96 8.28 -22.59 4.17
CA PRO A 96 8.31 -23.65 5.16
C PRO A 96 7.50 -24.87 4.72
N LYS A 97 6.31 -24.64 4.15
CA LYS A 97 5.46 -25.72 3.67
C LYS A 97 6.09 -26.48 2.51
N LEU A 98 6.70 -25.77 1.55
CA LEU A 98 7.37 -26.39 0.41
C LEU A 98 8.52 -27.31 0.84
N ILE A 99 9.34 -26.89 1.79
CA ILE A 99 10.44 -27.72 2.32
C ILE A 99 9.87 -29.01 2.97
N VAL A 100 8.88 -28.87 3.83
CA VAL A 100 8.23 -30.00 4.49
C VAL A 100 7.62 -30.97 3.47
N GLU A 101 6.89 -30.44 2.48
CA GLU A 101 6.24 -31.24 1.45
C GLU A 101 7.26 -32.00 0.56
N ILE A 102 8.39 -31.38 0.23
CA ILE A 102 9.48 -32.05 -0.52
C ILE A 102 10.08 -33.19 0.31
N LEU A 103 10.35 -32.96 1.60
CA LEU A 103 10.88 -34.00 2.49
C LEU A 103 9.91 -35.17 2.62
N PHE A 104 8.61 -34.90 2.83
CA PHE A 104 7.58 -35.94 2.88
C PHE A 104 7.48 -36.74 1.58
N LEU A 105 7.49 -36.04 0.45
CA LEU A 105 7.43 -36.67 -0.88
C LEU A 105 8.61 -37.62 -1.11
N THR A 106 9.83 -37.17 -0.80
CA THR A 106 11.03 -37.99 -0.97
C THR A 106 11.00 -39.20 -0.07
N PHE A 107 10.57 -39.04 1.18
CA PHE A 107 10.44 -40.14 2.13
C PHE A 107 9.37 -41.16 1.69
N ALA A 108 8.19 -40.71 1.29
CA ALA A 108 7.10 -41.57 0.86
C ALA A 108 7.48 -42.36 -0.42
N LEU A 109 8.07 -41.70 -1.41
CA LEU A 109 8.52 -42.34 -2.64
C LEU A 109 9.60 -43.41 -2.35
N ARG A 110 10.57 -43.10 -1.47
CA ARG A 110 11.61 -44.07 -1.07
C ARG A 110 10.98 -45.29 -0.39
N TYR A 111 10.03 -45.08 0.50
CA TYR A 111 9.35 -46.16 1.20
C TYR A 111 8.61 -47.10 0.25
N ILE A 112 7.79 -46.52 -0.65
CA ILE A 112 7.00 -47.31 -1.61
C ILE A 112 7.90 -48.08 -2.58
N LYS A 113 9.04 -47.50 -3.03
CA LYS A 113 9.99 -48.13 -3.91
C LYS A 113 10.62 -49.40 -3.25
N ILE A 114 10.84 -49.39 -1.94
CA ILE A 114 11.38 -50.53 -1.21
C ILE A 114 10.31 -51.63 -1.08
N GLU A 115 9.05 -51.28 -0.88
CA GLU A 115 7.97 -52.25 -0.65
C GLU A 115 7.46 -52.86 -1.99
N SER A 116 7.33 -52.09 -3.07
CA SER A 116 6.85 -52.53 -4.38
C SER A 116 7.26 -51.59 -5.49
N LEU A 117 7.94 -52.08 -6.50
CA LEU A 117 8.36 -51.32 -7.67
C LEU A 117 7.16 -50.96 -8.54
N ASN A 118 6.16 -51.84 -8.69
CA ASN A 118 4.99 -51.60 -9.52
C ASN A 118 4.13 -50.49 -8.94
N ILE A 119 3.90 -50.48 -7.62
CA ILE A 119 3.18 -49.39 -6.92
C ILE A 119 3.96 -48.07 -7.00
N PHE A 120 5.28 -48.10 -6.93
CA PHE A 120 6.13 -46.93 -7.11
C PHE A 120 5.94 -46.29 -8.51
N LEU A 121 6.01 -47.10 -9.58
CA LEU A 121 5.81 -46.64 -10.93
C LEU A 121 4.38 -46.06 -11.15
N LEU A 122 3.36 -46.73 -10.58
CA LEU A 122 1.98 -46.25 -10.58
C LEU A 122 1.90 -44.84 -9.91
N CYS A 123 2.51 -44.66 -8.76
CA CYS A 123 2.53 -43.38 -8.06
C CYS A 123 3.22 -42.25 -8.86
N ILE A 124 4.32 -42.58 -9.57
CA ILE A 124 5.00 -41.61 -10.43
C ILE A 124 4.09 -41.18 -11.59
N ILE A 125 3.47 -42.12 -12.29
CA ILE A 125 2.55 -41.83 -13.43
C ILE A 125 1.38 -41.01 -12.93
N ALA A 126 0.75 -41.39 -11.82
CA ALA A 126 -0.38 -40.67 -11.25
C ALA A 126 0.02 -39.26 -10.75
N SER A 127 1.21 -39.11 -10.19
CA SER A 127 1.72 -37.78 -9.79
C SER A 127 1.94 -36.89 -11.01
N PHE A 128 2.49 -37.41 -12.10
CA PHE A 128 2.69 -36.67 -13.32
C PHE A 128 1.36 -36.22 -13.96
N THR A 129 0.34 -37.10 -13.99
CA THR A 129 -1.00 -36.73 -14.45
C THR A 129 -1.64 -35.66 -13.57
N ASN A 130 -1.48 -35.74 -12.24
CA ASN A 130 -1.92 -34.70 -11.30
C ASN A 130 -1.26 -33.36 -11.59
N ILE A 131 0.03 -33.32 -11.85
CA ILE A 131 0.75 -32.09 -12.19
C ILE A 131 0.19 -31.44 -13.45
N ILE A 132 0.00 -32.22 -14.52
CA ILE A 132 -0.56 -31.69 -15.79
C ILE A 132 -1.94 -31.09 -15.57
N ILE A 133 -2.83 -31.81 -14.91
CA ILE A 133 -4.20 -31.35 -14.64
C ILE A 133 -4.18 -30.08 -13.77
N ALA A 134 -3.35 -30.04 -12.74
CA ALA A 134 -3.24 -28.88 -11.87
C ALA A 134 -2.71 -27.65 -12.62
N LEU A 135 -1.76 -27.80 -13.53
CA LEU A 135 -1.27 -26.69 -14.37
C LEU A 135 -2.36 -26.12 -15.30
N VAL A 136 -3.17 -26.98 -15.90
CA VAL A 136 -4.30 -26.57 -16.75
C VAL A 136 -5.32 -25.76 -15.95
N ILE A 137 -5.71 -26.28 -14.78
CA ILE A 137 -6.68 -25.62 -13.88
C ILE A 137 -6.12 -24.30 -13.35
N SER A 138 -4.83 -24.28 -12.97
CA SER A 138 -4.11 -23.09 -12.52
C SER A 138 -4.18 -21.96 -13.53
N LYS A 139 -3.92 -22.24 -14.79
CA LYS A 139 -3.97 -21.23 -15.86
C LYS A 139 -5.36 -20.60 -15.97
N LYS A 140 -6.42 -21.41 -15.92
CA LYS A 140 -7.80 -20.92 -15.95
C LYS A 140 -8.14 -20.07 -14.71
N ASN A 141 -7.75 -20.53 -13.53
CA ASN A 141 -7.99 -19.80 -12.28
C ASN A 141 -7.24 -18.48 -12.22
N SER A 142 -6.02 -18.42 -12.76
CA SER A 142 -5.23 -17.16 -12.83
C SER A 142 -5.95 -16.09 -13.66
N VAL A 143 -6.54 -16.45 -14.80
CA VAL A 143 -7.31 -15.51 -15.64
C VAL A 143 -8.56 -15.03 -14.89
N LEU A 144 -9.35 -15.95 -14.32
CA LEU A 144 -10.57 -15.59 -13.59
C LEU A 144 -10.27 -14.73 -12.35
N SER A 145 -9.18 -15.00 -11.65
CA SER A 145 -8.73 -14.19 -10.50
C SER A 145 -8.32 -12.78 -10.90
N LYS A 146 -7.72 -12.60 -12.10
CA LYS A 146 -7.37 -11.27 -12.61
C LYS A 146 -8.64 -10.46 -12.88
N ILE A 147 -9.60 -11.04 -13.61
CA ILE A 147 -10.88 -10.39 -13.92
C ILE A 147 -11.65 -10.06 -12.63
N SER A 148 -11.66 -10.99 -11.66
CA SER A 148 -12.32 -10.77 -10.36
C SER A 148 -11.74 -9.58 -9.62
N ARG A 149 -10.39 -9.37 -9.65
CA ARG A 149 -9.75 -8.21 -9.02
C ARG A 149 -10.09 -6.90 -9.71
N GLU A 150 -10.16 -6.89 -11.05
CA GLU A 150 -10.57 -5.70 -11.80
C GLU A 150 -12.01 -5.30 -11.41
N LYS A 151 -12.93 -6.28 -11.34
CA LYS A 151 -14.30 -6.04 -10.90
C LYS A 151 -14.43 -5.63 -9.42
N LEU A 152 -13.56 -6.15 -8.57
CA LEU A 152 -13.50 -5.72 -7.18
C LEU A 152 -13.04 -4.26 -7.07
N LYS A 153 -12.04 -3.86 -7.87
CA LYS A 153 -11.57 -2.47 -7.92
C LYS A 153 -12.69 -1.53 -8.35
N GLU A 154 -13.39 -1.82 -9.46
CA GLU A 154 -14.52 -1.02 -9.93
C GLU A 154 -15.59 -0.84 -8.82
N LYS A 155 -15.91 -1.93 -8.11
CA LYS A 155 -16.87 -1.91 -6.98
C LYS A 155 -16.36 -1.04 -5.82
N GLN A 156 -15.08 -1.14 -5.47
CA GLN A 156 -14.47 -0.37 -4.38
C GLN A 156 -14.43 1.13 -4.72
N ASP A 157 -14.02 1.48 -5.93
CA ASP A 157 -13.99 2.86 -6.41
C ASP A 157 -15.40 3.49 -6.36
N PHE A 158 -16.43 2.72 -6.71
CA PHE A 158 -17.81 3.16 -6.62
C PHE A 158 -18.27 3.40 -5.16
N ILE A 159 -17.88 2.55 -4.22
CA ILE A 159 -18.20 2.72 -2.79
C ILE A 159 -17.54 4.00 -2.26
N VAL A 160 -16.27 4.25 -2.60
CA VAL A 160 -15.56 5.48 -2.22
C VAL A 160 -16.28 6.70 -2.79
N TYR A 161 -16.66 6.66 -4.08
CA TYR A 161 -17.41 7.71 -4.74
C TYR A 161 -18.72 8.06 -4.02
N ILE A 162 -19.51 7.03 -3.62
CA ILE A 162 -20.75 7.24 -2.87
C ILE A 162 -20.46 7.84 -1.49
N HIS A 163 -19.44 7.34 -0.79
CA HIS A 163 -19.10 7.81 0.54
C HIS A 163 -18.74 9.29 0.56
N GLU A 164 -17.88 9.72 -0.37
CA GLU A 164 -17.49 11.13 -0.50
C GLU A 164 -18.65 12.07 -0.83
N ARG A 165 -19.69 11.57 -1.49
CA ARG A 165 -20.85 12.35 -1.97
C ARG A 165 -22.16 11.97 -1.29
N TYR A 166 -22.08 11.29 -0.14
CA TYR A 166 -23.25 10.75 0.55
C TYR A 166 -24.30 11.80 0.85
N SER A 167 -23.90 12.96 1.39
CA SER A 167 -24.82 14.06 1.72
C SER A 167 -25.56 14.60 0.47
N TYR A 168 -24.86 14.71 -0.66
CA TYR A 168 -25.46 15.14 -1.91
C TYR A 168 -26.46 14.11 -2.46
N ILE A 169 -26.07 12.83 -2.44
CA ILE A 169 -26.91 11.71 -2.91
C ILE A 169 -28.18 11.63 -2.08
N TYR A 170 -28.04 11.72 -0.75
CA TYR A 170 -29.16 11.69 0.18
C TYR A 170 -30.12 12.87 -0.01
N ALA A 171 -29.58 14.09 -0.04
CA ALA A 171 -30.38 15.32 -0.19
C ALA A 171 -31.17 15.37 -1.52
N ASN A 172 -30.58 14.84 -2.60
CA ASN A 172 -31.20 14.81 -3.93
C ASN A 172 -31.99 13.53 -4.23
N LYS A 173 -32.14 12.63 -3.25
CA LYS A 173 -32.88 11.36 -3.35
C LYS A 173 -32.41 10.44 -4.49
N HIS A 174 -31.10 10.42 -4.77
CA HIS A 174 -30.51 9.57 -5.82
C HIS A 174 -30.22 8.13 -5.35
N ASN A 175 -30.72 7.73 -4.17
CA ASN A 175 -30.42 6.43 -3.54
C ASN A 175 -30.80 5.24 -4.41
N GLU A 176 -31.99 5.27 -5.05
CA GLU A 176 -32.47 4.18 -5.89
C GLU A 176 -31.58 3.95 -7.12
N TYR A 177 -31.14 5.03 -7.75
CA TYR A 177 -30.22 4.95 -8.88
C TYR A 177 -28.87 4.35 -8.44
N MET A 178 -28.30 4.87 -7.35
CA MET A 178 -27.03 4.37 -6.82
C MET A 178 -27.12 2.90 -6.38
N GLN A 179 -28.23 2.49 -5.80
CA GLN A 179 -28.47 1.10 -5.43
C GLN A 179 -28.54 0.19 -6.66
N LYS A 180 -29.16 0.63 -7.73
CA LYS A 180 -29.23 -0.14 -8.99
C LYS A 180 -27.83 -0.30 -9.61
N GLU A 181 -27.03 0.75 -9.69
CA GLU A 181 -25.67 0.72 -10.20
C GLU A 181 -24.77 -0.19 -9.33
N PHE A 182 -24.86 -0.06 -8.00
CA PHE A 182 -24.16 -0.97 -7.10
C PHE A 182 -24.56 -2.43 -7.32
N GLY A 183 -25.84 -2.68 -7.56
CA GLY A 183 -26.37 -4.02 -7.86
C GLY A 183 -25.72 -4.64 -9.11
N VAL A 184 -25.51 -3.85 -10.16
CA VAL A 184 -24.85 -4.30 -11.40
C VAL A 184 -23.39 -4.66 -11.12
N LEU A 185 -22.64 -3.78 -10.47
CA LEU A 185 -21.22 -4.00 -10.12
C LEU A 185 -21.06 -5.20 -9.19
N ASN A 186 -21.93 -5.31 -8.20
CA ASN A 186 -21.93 -6.38 -7.23
C ASN A 186 -22.20 -7.74 -7.89
N LYS A 187 -23.21 -7.82 -8.75
CA LYS A 187 -23.52 -9.02 -9.54
C LYS A 187 -22.37 -9.41 -10.46
N GLY A 188 -21.73 -8.41 -11.12
CA GLY A 188 -20.57 -8.62 -11.96
C GLY A 188 -19.41 -9.27 -11.20
N PHE A 189 -19.04 -8.68 -10.04
CA PHE A 189 -17.99 -9.23 -9.18
C PHE A 189 -18.29 -10.64 -8.69
N TYR A 190 -19.48 -10.86 -8.09
CA TYR A 190 -19.82 -12.16 -7.50
C TYR A 190 -19.99 -13.26 -8.54
N SER A 191 -20.46 -12.95 -9.75
CA SER A 191 -20.57 -13.95 -10.81
C SER A 191 -19.21 -14.50 -11.23
N ILE A 192 -18.21 -13.64 -11.39
CA ILE A 192 -16.83 -14.04 -11.75
C ILE A 192 -16.16 -14.77 -10.59
N SER A 193 -16.32 -14.27 -9.36
CA SER A 193 -15.78 -14.91 -8.16
C SER A 193 -16.37 -16.32 -7.95
N ALA A 194 -17.65 -16.50 -8.20
CA ALA A 194 -18.30 -17.82 -8.15
C ALA A 194 -17.80 -18.76 -9.26
N GLN A 195 -17.53 -18.25 -10.47
CA GLN A 195 -16.92 -19.06 -11.53
C GLN A 195 -15.51 -19.50 -11.16
N ALA A 196 -14.69 -18.61 -10.57
CA ALA A 196 -13.36 -18.96 -10.10
C ALA A 196 -13.41 -20.04 -9.00
N ALA A 197 -14.30 -19.88 -8.01
CA ALA A 197 -14.48 -20.85 -6.94
C ALA A 197 -14.94 -22.22 -7.46
N ARG A 198 -15.88 -22.26 -8.41
CA ARG A 198 -16.33 -23.51 -9.04
C ARG A 198 -15.20 -24.20 -9.80
N ALA A 199 -14.39 -23.46 -10.56
CA ALA A 199 -13.26 -24.01 -11.30
C ALA A 199 -12.20 -24.59 -10.35
N GLU A 200 -11.92 -23.91 -9.23
CA GLU A 200 -11.02 -24.40 -8.20
C GLU A 200 -11.54 -25.68 -7.55
N GLN A 201 -12.81 -25.70 -7.13
CA GLN A 201 -13.42 -26.86 -6.48
C GLN A 201 -13.51 -28.06 -7.41
N PHE A 202 -13.84 -27.84 -8.68
CA PHE A 202 -13.83 -28.89 -9.70
C PHE A 202 -12.46 -29.51 -9.87
N GLY A 203 -11.41 -28.66 -9.90
CA GLY A 203 -10.04 -29.11 -9.94
C GLY A 203 -9.64 -29.97 -8.75
N LYS A 204 -9.94 -29.52 -7.54
CA LYS A 204 -9.68 -30.30 -6.31
C LYS A 204 -10.37 -31.67 -6.34
N ASN A 205 -11.62 -31.74 -6.83
CA ASN A 205 -12.35 -33.00 -6.93
C ASN A 205 -11.72 -33.98 -7.95
N ILE A 206 -11.25 -33.50 -9.09
CA ILE A 206 -10.52 -34.35 -10.06
C ILE A 206 -9.26 -34.92 -9.45
N LEU A 207 -8.44 -34.10 -8.79
CA LEU A 207 -7.22 -34.55 -8.12
C LEU A 207 -7.51 -35.60 -7.05
N ARG A 208 -8.58 -35.42 -6.28
CA ARG A 208 -9.05 -36.39 -5.30
C ARG A 208 -9.46 -37.71 -5.94
N LEU A 209 -10.18 -37.69 -7.06
CA LEU A 209 -10.57 -38.90 -7.79
C LEU A 209 -9.33 -39.68 -8.25
N ILE A 210 -8.31 -39.03 -8.80
CA ILE A 210 -7.05 -39.67 -9.21
C ILE A 210 -6.38 -40.34 -8.01
N THR A 211 -6.37 -39.66 -6.85
CA THR A 211 -5.80 -40.25 -5.62
C THR A 211 -6.52 -41.53 -5.21
N ILE A 212 -7.85 -41.50 -5.20
CA ILE A 212 -8.68 -42.68 -4.86
C ILE A 212 -8.44 -43.80 -5.85
N LEU A 213 -8.45 -43.54 -7.15
CA LEU A 213 -8.17 -44.55 -8.18
C LEU A 213 -6.79 -45.17 -8.02
N THR A 214 -5.79 -44.34 -7.76
CA THR A 214 -4.42 -44.83 -7.50
C THR A 214 -4.37 -45.75 -6.28
N GLN A 215 -5.07 -45.40 -5.19
CA GLN A 215 -5.14 -46.23 -3.98
C GLN A 215 -5.83 -47.58 -4.24
N VAL A 216 -6.91 -47.59 -5.03
CA VAL A 216 -7.59 -48.83 -5.42
C VAL A 216 -6.70 -49.73 -6.27
N ILE A 217 -6.06 -49.17 -7.29
CA ILE A 217 -5.12 -49.93 -8.16
C ILE A 217 -3.93 -50.44 -7.36
N ALA A 218 -3.36 -49.61 -6.47
CA ALA A 218 -2.26 -50.03 -5.60
C ALA A 218 -2.65 -51.16 -4.64
N ALA A 219 -3.86 -51.12 -4.10
CA ALA A 219 -4.41 -52.22 -3.29
C ALA A 219 -4.44 -53.54 -4.09
N PHE A 220 -4.88 -53.47 -5.34
CA PHE A 220 -4.90 -54.64 -6.24
C PHE A 220 -3.50 -55.19 -6.51
N PHE A 221 -2.50 -54.33 -6.83
CA PHE A 221 -1.10 -54.76 -7.00
C PHE A 221 -0.55 -55.37 -5.72
N PHE A 222 -0.81 -54.78 -4.55
CA PHE A 222 -0.36 -55.32 -3.28
C PHE A 222 -0.84 -56.76 -3.01
N VAL A 223 -2.10 -57.01 -3.32
CA VAL A 223 -2.67 -58.38 -3.15
C VAL A 223 -2.07 -59.36 -4.13
N ILE A 224 -1.79 -58.96 -5.38
CA ILE A 224 -1.20 -59.85 -6.39
C ILE A 224 0.23 -60.20 -6.03
N GLU A 225 1.02 -59.22 -5.60
CA GLU A 225 2.45 -59.43 -5.28
C GLU A 225 2.66 -60.32 -4.00
N ASN A 226 1.70 -60.28 -3.09
CA ASN A 226 1.77 -61.04 -1.84
C ASN A 226 0.95 -62.31 -1.85
N LYS A 227 0.57 -62.87 -3.04
CA LYS A 227 -0.20 -64.10 -3.14
C LYS A 227 0.44 -65.37 -2.49
N SER A 228 1.79 -65.39 -2.39
CA SER A 228 2.57 -66.53 -1.86
C SER A 228 2.85 -66.43 -0.36
N ALA A 229 2.60 -65.29 0.27
CA ALA A 229 2.76 -65.10 1.70
C ALA A 229 1.48 -64.42 2.25
N ALA A 230 1.08 -64.72 3.48
CA ALA A 230 -0.07 -64.03 4.10
C ALA A 230 0.23 -62.52 4.11
N PRO A 231 -0.58 -61.68 3.43
CA PRO A 231 -0.28 -60.26 3.31
C PRO A 231 -0.35 -59.61 4.69
N SER A 232 0.71 -58.88 5.07
CA SER A 232 0.74 -58.13 6.32
C SER A 232 -0.26 -56.99 6.25
N ILE A 233 -1.24 -56.96 7.16
CA ILE A 233 -2.25 -55.89 7.26
C ILE A 233 -1.56 -54.55 7.49
N GLY A 234 -0.49 -54.52 8.32
CA GLY A 234 0.29 -53.33 8.57
C GLY A 234 1.01 -52.82 7.32
N GLY A 235 1.53 -53.72 6.46
CA GLY A 235 2.11 -53.36 5.15
C GLY A 235 1.08 -52.72 4.21
N PHE A 236 -0.10 -53.31 4.12
CA PHE A 236 -1.19 -52.77 3.31
C PHE A 236 -1.60 -51.38 3.76
N LEU A 237 -1.88 -51.20 5.05
CA LEU A 237 -2.24 -49.89 5.61
C LEU A 237 -1.12 -48.85 5.46
N ALA A 238 0.13 -49.22 5.65
CA ALA A 238 1.28 -48.35 5.47
C ALA A 238 1.39 -47.85 4.03
N ILE A 239 1.19 -48.70 3.02
CA ILE A 239 1.20 -48.33 1.61
C ILE A 239 0.04 -47.36 1.30
N GLN A 240 -1.17 -47.64 1.78
CA GLN A 240 -2.33 -46.77 1.58
C GLN A 240 -2.12 -45.36 2.18
N LEU A 241 -1.57 -45.29 3.40
CA LEU A 241 -1.20 -44.02 4.04
C LEU A 241 -0.12 -43.27 3.26
N MET A 242 0.89 -43.98 2.75
CA MET A 242 2.00 -43.36 2.00
C MET A 242 1.53 -42.83 0.63
N ILE A 243 0.62 -43.53 -0.04
CA ILE A 243 0.01 -43.02 -1.29
C ILE A 243 -0.73 -41.68 -1.04
N GLY A 244 -1.51 -41.60 0.04
CA GLY A 244 -2.14 -40.33 0.44
C GLY A 244 -1.12 -39.22 0.69
N ASN A 245 -0.01 -39.56 1.32
CA ASN A 245 1.11 -38.63 1.59
C ASN A 245 1.98 -38.29 0.39
N ILE A 246 1.80 -38.89 -0.78
CA ILE A 246 2.43 -38.47 -2.05
C ILE A 246 1.56 -37.41 -2.73
N PHE A 247 0.27 -37.63 -2.79
CA PHE A 247 -0.62 -36.75 -3.55
C PHE A 247 -0.94 -35.44 -2.83
N ALA A 248 -1.01 -35.46 -1.49
CA ALA A 248 -1.19 -34.23 -0.71
C ALA A 248 -0.05 -33.21 -0.91
N PRO A 249 1.25 -33.58 -0.76
CA PRO A 249 2.38 -32.73 -1.10
C PRO A 249 2.36 -32.20 -2.53
N VAL A 250 2.14 -33.07 -3.52
CA VAL A 250 2.07 -32.65 -4.92
C VAL A 250 0.98 -31.59 -5.13
N SER A 251 -0.22 -31.81 -4.61
CA SER A 251 -1.33 -30.86 -4.67
C SER A 251 -1.00 -29.55 -3.94
N ASN A 252 -0.38 -29.62 -2.76
CA ASN A 252 0.00 -28.46 -1.97
C ASN A 252 1.09 -27.61 -2.65
N ILE A 253 2.11 -28.26 -3.22
CA ILE A 253 3.16 -27.57 -4.00
C ILE A 253 2.53 -26.85 -5.20
N LEU A 254 1.64 -27.52 -5.93
CA LEU A 254 0.96 -26.91 -7.07
C LEU A 254 0.06 -25.74 -6.66
N ASN A 255 -0.74 -25.89 -5.61
CA ASN A 255 -1.55 -24.81 -5.06
C ASN A 255 -0.67 -23.62 -4.62
N SER A 256 0.48 -23.90 -4.06
CA SER A 256 1.44 -22.88 -3.66
C SER A 256 2.03 -22.14 -4.86
N ILE A 257 2.35 -22.84 -5.95
CA ILE A 257 2.79 -22.22 -7.23
C ILE A 257 1.68 -21.33 -7.81
N ILE A 258 0.42 -21.76 -7.73
CA ILE A 258 -0.74 -20.97 -8.18
C ILE A 258 -0.87 -19.69 -7.33
N LEU A 259 -0.77 -19.82 -6.02
CA LEU A 259 -0.77 -18.68 -5.09
C LEU A 259 0.36 -17.69 -5.39
N ILE A 260 1.57 -18.18 -5.71
CA ILE A 260 2.69 -17.33 -6.13
C ILE A 260 2.33 -16.55 -7.40
N SER A 261 1.82 -17.22 -8.43
CA SER A 261 1.48 -16.57 -9.68
C SER A 261 0.43 -15.49 -9.48
N SER A 262 -0.53 -15.72 -8.59
CA SER A 262 -1.57 -14.75 -8.25
C SER A 262 -1.05 -13.57 -7.40
N LYS A 263 -0.03 -13.78 -6.58
CA LYS A 263 0.58 -12.77 -5.70
C LYS A 263 1.81 -12.08 -6.34
N ARG A 264 2.29 -12.61 -7.45
CA ARG A 264 3.45 -12.05 -8.17
C ARG A 264 3.27 -10.57 -8.52
N ALA A 265 2.05 -10.18 -8.90
CA ALA A 265 1.73 -8.79 -9.20
C ALA A 265 1.90 -7.87 -7.98
N SER A 266 1.45 -8.30 -6.80
CA SER A 266 1.63 -7.55 -5.54
C SER A 266 3.10 -7.46 -5.15
N ILE A 267 3.84 -8.55 -5.28
CA ILE A 267 5.28 -8.59 -5.01
C ILE A 267 6.03 -7.65 -5.98
N GLN A 268 5.72 -7.71 -7.27
CA GLN A 268 6.30 -6.82 -8.28
C GLN A 268 6.00 -5.35 -7.99
N LYS A 269 4.78 -5.01 -7.55
CA LYS A 269 4.44 -3.64 -7.15
C LYS A 269 5.30 -3.14 -6.00
N ILE A 270 5.50 -3.96 -4.96
CA ILE A 270 6.37 -3.61 -3.83
C ILE A 270 7.81 -3.39 -4.32
N PHE A 271 8.35 -4.30 -5.14
CA PHE A 271 9.71 -4.15 -5.68
C PHE A 271 9.86 -2.95 -6.60
N LEU A 272 8.88 -2.69 -7.46
CA LEU A 272 8.86 -1.50 -8.32
C LEU A 272 8.80 -0.23 -7.49
N PHE A 273 7.98 -0.22 -6.45
CA PHE A 273 7.90 0.90 -5.53
C PHE A 273 9.22 1.10 -4.78
N LEU A 274 9.85 0.02 -4.26
CA LEU A 274 11.09 0.09 -3.52
C LEU A 274 12.31 0.44 -4.39
N ASN A 275 12.40 -0.04 -5.62
CA ASN A 275 13.54 0.22 -6.51
C ASN A 275 13.41 1.56 -7.27
N GLY A 276 12.26 2.25 -7.14
CA GLY A 276 11.89 3.35 -8.01
C GLY A 276 11.64 2.81 -9.43
N TYR A 277 10.59 3.24 -10.07
CA TYR A 277 10.41 3.00 -11.49
C TYR A 277 11.63 3.61 -12.19
N LYS A 278 12.47 2.79 -12.83
CA LYS A 278 13.22 3.28 -13.97
C LYS A 278 12.17 3.47 -15.06
N GLU A 279 11.41 4.54 -14.95
CA GLU A 279 10.78 5.05 -16.14
C GLU A 279 11.90 5.33 -17.12
N ASN A 280 11.78 4.78 -18.32
CA ASN A 280 12.20 5.53 -19.47
C ASN A 280 11.48 6.87 -19.33
N THR A 281 12.14 7.80 -18.69
CA THR A 281 11.72 9.16 -18.59
C THR A 281 11.77 9.71 -20.00
N ALA A 282 10.65 9.64 -20.68
CA ALA A 282 10.25 10.81 -21.41
C ALA A 282 10.18 11.87 -20.30
N GLU A 283 11.23 12.68 -20.23
CA GLU A 283 11.37 13.76 -19.29
C GLU A 283 10.14 14.65 -19.42
N ASN A 284 9.18 14.56 -18.51
CA ASN A 284 8.03 15.43 -18.42
C ASN A 284 8.30 16.43 -17.31
N GLY A 285 8.80 17.59 -17.67
CA GLY A 285 8.93 18.74 -16.78
C GLY A 285 8.35 19.97 -17.45
N ILE A 286 7.59 20.79 -16.75
CA ILE A 286 7.31 22.15 -17.22
C ILE A 286 8.53 22.98 -16.92
N LEU A 287 9.07 23.49 -17.96
CA LEU A 287 10.05 24.54 -17.95
C LEU A 287 9.35 25.83 -18.39
N PHE A 288 9.42 26.86 -17.54
CA PHE A 288 9.11 28.20 -17.97
C PHE A 288 10.37 28.81 -18.56
N SER A 289 10.50 28.80 -19.84
CA SER A 289 11.30 29.75 -20.56
C SER A 289 10.70 29.96 -21.95
N LYS A 290 10.42 31.17 -22.24
CA LYS A 290 10.42 31.73 -23.57
C LYS A 290 11.71 32.51 -23.73
N SER A 291 12.32 32.38 -24.85
CA SER A 291 13.68 32.75 -25.23
C SER A 291 14.18 34.16 -24.93
N GLU A 292 13.52 35.01 -24.16
CA GLU A 292 13.93 36.38 -23.93
C GLU A 292 13.82 36.90 -22.49
N TYR A 293 13.26 36.17 -21.52
CA TYR A 293 13.10 36.66 -20.15
C TYR A 293 13.42 35.61 -19.11
N GLU A 294 14.61 35.76 -18.48
CA GLU A 294 14.97 35.07 -17.24
C GLU A 294 14.45 35.92 -16.07
N LEU A 295 13.45 35.45 -15.34
CA LEU A 295 12.98 36.09 -14.10
C LEU A 295 13.88 35.64 -12.94
N TYR A 296 14.78 36.48 -12.50
CA TYR A 296 15.61 36.26 -11.32
C TYR A 296 14.94 36.85 -10.07
N PHE A 297 14.49 36.01 -9.17
CA PHE A 297 13.96 36.39 -7.86
C PHE A 297 15.08 36.34 -6.81
N ASN A 298 16.01 37.25 -6.87
CA ASN A 298 17.18 37.28 -5.98
C ASN A 298 17.13 38.38 -4.89
N LYS A 299 16.05 39.16 -4.86
CA LYS A 299 15.85 40.21 -3.86
C LYS A 299 14.67 39.86 -2.95
N PRO A 300 14.79 40.11 -1.63
CA PRO A 300 13.66 40.06 -0.73
C PRO A 300 12.55 40.99 -1.21
N ALA A 301 11.39 40.41 -1.50
CA ALA A 301 10.22 41.15 -1.97
C ALA A 301 8.95 40.36 -1.76
N PHE A 302 7.83 41.09 -1.76
CA PHE A 302 6.49 40.51 -1.78
C PHE A 302 6.01 40.49 -3.24
N TYR A 303 5.89 39.30 -3.82
CA TYR A 303 5.44 39.10 -5.20
C TYR A 303 3.97 38.72 -5.21
N LEU A 304 3.10 39.61 -5.70
CA LEU A 304 1.68 39.33 -5.92
C LEU A 304 1.47 38.77 -7.31
N ILE A 305 0.96 37.53 -7.40
CA ILE A 305 0.69 36.85 -8.67
C ILE A 305 -0.78 37.08 -9.06
N GLU A 306 -0.99 37.77 -10.18
CA GLU A 306 -2.29 38.07 -10.73
C GLU A 306 -2.52 37.41 -12.11
N GLY A 307 -3.77 37.21 -12.52
CA GLY A 307 -4.13 36.62 -13.80
C GLY A 307 -5.51 35.96 -13.77
N ALA A 308 -6.03 35.60 -14.92
CA ALA A 308 -7.35 34.97 -15.07
C ALA A 308 -7.43 33.61 -14.31
N ASN A 309 -8.64 33.16 -13.99
CA ASN A 309 -8.85 31.85 -13.41
C ASN A 309 -8.45 30.76 -14.40
N GLY A 310 -7.79 29.70 -13.91
CA GLY A 310 -7.35 28.60 -14.76
C GLY A 310 -6.04 28.83 -15.53
N ILE A 311 -5.41 30.03 -15.44
CA ILE A 311 -4.17 30.37 -16.17
C ILE A 311 -2.93 29.63 -15.65
N GLY A 312 -3.04 28.93 -14.52
CA GLY A 312 -1.93 28.14 -13.96
C GLY A 312 -1.19 28.79 -12.80
N LYS A 313 -1.74 29.80 -12.10
CA LYS A 313 -1.12 30.45 -10.93
C LYS A 313 -0.69 29.46 -9.84
N SER A 314 -1.61 28.61 -9.39
CA SER A 314 -1.32 27.57 -8.38
C SER A 314 -0.35 26.52 -8.89
N SER A 315 -0.39 26.18 -10.19
CA SER A 315 0.58 25.29 -10.82
C SER A 315 1.99 25.86 -10.82
N LEU A 316 2.11 27.17 -11.01
CA LEU A 316 3.40 27.89 -10.91
C LEU A 316 3.99 27.78 -9.49
N LEU A 317 3.18 28.06 -8.43
CA LEU A 317 3.64 27.93 -7.06
C LEU A 317 4.02 26.49 -6.71
N LYS A 318 3.22 25.50 -7.13
CA LYS A 318 3.51 24.08 -6.94
C LYS A 318 4.81 23.66 -7.66
N ASN A 319 5.11 24.26 -8.79
CA ASN A 319 6.38 24.05 -9.47
C ASN A 319 7.56 24.67 -8.68
N PHE A 320 7.41 25.90 -8.17
CA PHE A 320 8.41 26.52 -7.29
C PHE A 320 8.63 25.70 -5.99
N ALA A 321 7.59 25.07 -5.47
CA ALA A 321 7.68 24.16 -4.34
C ALA A 321 8.31 22.79 -4.68
N GLY A 322 8.60 22.50 -5.94
CA GLY A 322 9.05 21.18 -6.40
C GLY A 322 7.98 20.09 -6.32
N ILE A 323 6.72 20.46 -6.16
CA ILE A 323 5.56 19.54 -6.06
C ILE A 323 5.15 19.03 -7.44
N LEU A 324 5.15 19.89 -8.45
CA LEU A 324 4.84 19.56 -9.83
C LEU A 324 6.08 19.74 -10.71
N ASN A 325 6.30 18.77 -11.60
CA ASN A 325 7.18 18.94 -12.75
C ASN A 325 6.26 18.95 -13.98
N ILE A 326 5.91 20.14 -14.46
CA ILE A 326 5.06 20.28 -15.63
C ILE A 326 5.94 20.70 -16.82
N LYS A 327 5.96 19.97 -17.95
CA LYS A 327 6.53 20.42 -19.24
C LYS A 327 5.46 21.15 -20.03
N ILE A 328 5.76 22.35 -20.48
CA ILE A 328 4.99 22.99 -21.55
C ILE A 328 5.65 22.59 -22.87
N ASN A 329 4.88 21.99 -23.79
CA ASN A 329 5.32 21.64 -25.12
C ASN A 329 5.64 22.94 -25.90
N THR A 330 6.87 23.38 -25.84
CA THR A 330 7.45 24.34 -26.78
C THR A 330 8.79 23.82 -27.23
N GLN A 331 9.07 23.90 -28.51
CA GLN A 331 10.26 23.35 -29.18
C GLN A 331 11.59 23.97 -28.78
N GLU A 332 11.66 24.74 -27.69
CA GLU A 332 12.89 25.37 -27.19
C GLU A 332 13.16 24.99 -25.73
N GLU A 333 14.40 24.69 -25.43
CA GLU A 333 14.90 24.34 -24.10
C GLU A 333 14.67 25.50 -23.12
N SER A 334 13.94 25.25 -22.07
CA SER A 334 13.66 26.21 -21.03
C SER A 334 14.19 25.75 -19.67
N LYS A 335 14.91 26.64 -18.99
CA LYS A 335 15.59 26.38 -17.71
C LYS A 335 14.74 26.78 -16.51
N THR A 336 14.73 25.95 -15.48
CA THR A 336 14.00 26.17 -14.21
C THR A 336 14.52 27.37 -13.43
N ILE A 337 13.64 28.24 -12.95
CA ILE A 337 13.94 29.55 -12.34
C ILE A 337 14.58 29.45 -10.93
N LEU A 338 14.55 28.29 -10.27
CA LEU A 338 15.13 28.09 -8.93
C LEU A 338 16.47 27.35 -8.92
N ARG A 339 17.24 27.36 -10.01
CA ARG A 339 18.63 26.91 -10.00
C ARG A 339 19.54 28.11 -9.79
N LYS A 340 19.97 28.30 -8.56
CA LYS A 340 21.25 28.87 -8.30
C LYS A 340 22.16 27.68 -7.88
N ASP A 341 23.19 27.44 -8.66
CA ASP A 341 24.24 26.51 -8.28
C ASP A 341 24.70 26.92 -6.87
N ASP A 342 24.67 25.98 -5.92
CA ASP A 342 25.22 26.05 -4.56
C ASP A 342 24.39 26.67 -3.42
N ILE A 343 23.13 27.11 -3.58
CA ILE A 343 22.32 27.54 -2.45
C ILE A 343 20.97 26.79 -2.44
N ASN A 344 20.81 25.85 -1.50
CA ASN A 344 19.51 25.21 -1.22
C ASN A 344 18.62 26.21 -0.44
N PHE A 345 17.71 26.90 -1.14
CA PHE A 345 16.67 27.68 -0.49
C PHE A 345 15.66 26.78 0.22
N SER A 346 15.38 27.08 1.48
CA SER A 346 14.29 26.46 2.20
C SER A 346 12.96 27.07 1.78
N VAL A 347 12.05 26.25 1.26
CA VAL A 347 10.75 26.69 0.73
C VAL A 347 9.61 26.23 1.66
N SER A 348 8.63 27.09 1.86
CA SER A 348 7.36 26.75 2.51
C SER A 348 6.20 26.99 1.56
N TYR A 349 5.33 25.96 1.38
CA TYR A 349 4.14 26.07 0.53
C TYR A 349 2.89 25.91 1.38
N HIS A 350 1.98 26.88 1.28
CA HIS A 350 0.74 26.95 2.01
C HIS A 350 -0.45 27.05 1.07
N SER A 351 -1.42 26.17 1.23
CA SER A 351 -2.65 26.09 0.42
C SER A 351 -3.89 26.07 1.34
N PRO A 352 -5.11 26.24 0.79
CA PRO A 352 -6.35 26.13 1.56
C PRO A 352 -6.54 24.78 2.25
N GLU A 353 -5.88 23.73 1.73
CA GLU A 353 -5.91 22.37 2.30
C GLU A 353 -4.85 22.26 3.41
N ALA A 354 -5.16 22.82 4.58
CA ALA A 354 -4.28 22.76 5.74
C ALA A 354 -4.15 21.32 6.29
N LEU A 355 -2.92 20.86 6.48
CA LEU A 355 -2.65 19.58 7.14
C LEU A 355 -2.89 19.73 8.65
N ILE A 356 -3.81 18.94 9.21
CA ILE A 356 -4.05 18.84 10.65
C ILE A 356 -3.74 17.43 11.12
N ILE A 357 -2.91 17.31 12.15
CA ILE A 357 -2.61 16.03 12.78
C ILE A 357 -3.41 15.88 14.09
N SER A 358 -3.62 14.61 14.49
CA SER A 358 -4.11 14.32 15.83
C SER A 358 -3.09 14.79 16.86
N GLY A 359 -3.54 15.64 17.78
CA GLY A 359 -2.68 16.27 18.77
C GLY A 359 -3.21 17.63 19.20
N THR A 360 -2.40 18.39 19.91
CA THR A 360 -2.72 19.73 20.40
C THR A 360 -2.52 20.81 19.32
N VAL A 361 -3.10 22.00 19.54
CA VAL A 361 -2.82 23.19 18.71
C VAL A 361 -1.30 23.43 18.61
N LEU A 362 -0.59 23.34 19.74
CA LEU A 362 0.86 23.54 19.79
C LEU A 362 1.61 22.53 18.92
N GLU A 363 1.29 21.24 18.99
CA GLU A 363 1.90 20.20 18.17
C GLU A 363 1.63 20.44 16.69
N ASN A 364 0.44 20.89 16.35
CA ASN A 364 0.09 21.25 14.99
C ASN A 364 0.87 22.46 14.46
N ILE A 365 1.17 23.45 15.28
CA ILE A 365 2.02 24.60 14.90
C ILE A 365 3.47 24.15 14.71
N MET A 366 3.97 23.27 15.56
CA MET A 366 5.37 22.81 15.54
C MET A 366 5.72 21.90 14.38
N LEU A 367 4.75 21.38 13.61
CA LEU A 367 4.98 20.49 12.49
C LEU A 367 5.93 21.05 11.42
N SER A 368 5.95 22.37 11.22
CA SER A 368 6.70 23.01 10.16
C SER A 368 8.05 23.59 10.59
N SER A 369 8.44 23.41 11.85
CA SER A 369 9.60 24.13 12.38
C SER A 369 10.33 23.36 13.49
N ASN A 370 11.66 23.40 13.45
CA ASN A 370 12.52 23.03 14.58
C ASN A 370 12.56 24.13 15.65
N ILE A 371 11.42 24.80 15.90
CA ILE A 371 11.36 25.94 16.81
C ILE A 371 11.21 25.43 18.23
N ASP A 372 11.88 26.12 19.14
CA ASP A 372 11.73 25.89 20.56
C ASP A 372 10.29 26.17 20.99
N LYS A 373 9.68 25.18 21.64
CA LYS A 373 8.33 25.23 22.20
C LYS A 373 8.10 26.46 23.08
N ASP A 374 9.11 26.86 23.82
CA ASP A 374 9.04 27.99 24.74
C ASP A 374 8.93 29.34 24.01
N LEU A 375 9.50 29.46 22.81
CA LEU A 375 9.34 30.66 21.97
C LEU A 375 7.89 30.83 21.51
N ILE A 376 7.21 29.74 21.19
CA ILE A 376 5.80 29.78 20.76
C ILE A 376 4.89 30.13 21.94
N ILE A 377 5.09 29.47 23.08
CA ILE A 377 4.23 29.67 24.29
C ILE A 377 4.41 31.07 24.89
N ASN A 378 5.63 31.57 24.89
CA ASN A 378 5.96 32.88 25.50
C ASN A 378 5.87 34.04 24.49
N CYS A 379 5.33 33.83 23.30
CA CYS A 379 5.16 34.88 22.29
C CYS A 379 4.25 35.99 22.85
N LYS A 380 4.78 37.21 22.94
CA LYS A 380 4.06 38.38 23.48
C LYS A 380 3.26 39.15 22.41
N ASN A 381 3.29 38.70 21.17
CA ASN A 381 2.56 39.36 20.07
C ASN A 381 1.04 39.19 20.29
N GLU A 382 0.34 40.27 20.53
CA GLU A 382 -1.10 40.29 20.79
C GLU A 382 -1.91 39.67 19.66
N LYS A 383 -1.51 39.88 18.39
CA LYS A 383 -2.18 39.29 17.23
C LYS A 383 -2.10 37.76 17.29
N ILE A 384 -0.97 37.20 17.68
CA ILE A 384 -0.77 35.75 17.81
C ILE A 384 -1.56 35.18 18.97
N GLN A 385 -1.54 35.89 20.12
CA GLN A 385 -2.34 35.48 21.29
C GLN A 385 -3.84 35.47 21.01
N ASP A 386 -4.35 36.46 20.27
CA ASP A 386 -5.73 36.48 19.81
C ASP A 386 -6.08 35.26 18.94
N ILE A 387 -5.22 34.91 18.00
CA ILE A 387 -5.42 33.73 17.13
C ILE A 387 -5.43 32.45 17.96
N VAL A 388 -4.48 32.27 18.88
CA VAL A 388 -4.42 31.13 19.78
C VAL A 388 -5.67 31.05 20.66
N LYS A 389 -6.18 32.18 21.12
CA LYS A 389 -7.43 32.26 21.89
C LYS A 389 -8.66 31.84 21.04
N GLN A 390 -8.73 32.26 19.77
CA GLN A 390 -9.77 31.83 18.84
C GLN A 390 -9.74 30.31 18.61
N LEU A 391 -8.54 29.70 18.62
CA LEU A 391 -8.34 28.26 18.52
C LEU A 391 -8.63 27.50 19.82
N GLY A 392 -8.98 28.18 20.92
CA GLY A 392 -9.26 27.57 22.24
C GLY A 392 -8.01 27.26 23.06
N GLY A 393 -6.86 27.86 22.72
CA GLY A 393 -5.60 27.75 23.44
C GLY A 393 -4.69 26.61 22.96
N PHE A 394 -3.41 26.67 23.31
CA PHE A 394 -2.37 25.73 22.88
C PHE A 394 -2.64 24.26 23.23
N LYS A 395 -3.40 23.99 24.30
CA LYS A 395 -3.69 22.65 24.83
C LYS A 395 -4.91 21.98 24.21
N ARG A 396 -5.71 22.69 23.42
CA ARG A 396 -6.87 22.08 22.72
C ARG A 396 -6.38 20.99 21.78
N LYS A 397 -7.01 19.80 21.86
CA LYS A 397 -6.67 18.62 21.07
C LYS A 397 -7.59 18.46 19.88
N PHE A 398 -7.03 17.91 18.81
CA PHE A 398 -7.71 17.54 17.57
C PHE A 398 -7.52 16.05 17.29
N ASP A 399 -8.46 15.46 16.57
CA ASP A 399 -8.37 14.10 16.04
C ASP A 399 -8.00 14.10 14.55
N TRP A 400 -7.53 12.95 14.04
CA TRP A 400 -7.13 12.79 12.63
C TRP A 400 -8.22 13.18 11.63
N ALA A 401 -9.49 12.94 11.96
CA ALA A 401 -10.62 13.31 11.11
C ALA A 401 -10.84 14.82 11.03
N SER A 402 -10.24 15.61 11.95
CA SER A 402 -10.41 17.07 12.07
C SER A 402 -11.87 17.56 11.91
N GLU A 403 -12.84 16.69 12.24
CA GLU A 403 -14.28 16.95 12.10
C GLU A 403 -14.75 18.11 12.97
N ASN A 404 -14.02 18.39 14.05
CA ASN A 404 -14.33 19.44 15.02
C ASN A 404 -13.69 20.79 14.69
N LEU A 405 -13.06 20.93 13.51
CA LEU A 405 -12.43 22.17 13.07
C LEU A 405 -13.14 22.75 11.85
N SER A 406 -13.54 24.02 11.97
CA SER A 406 -13.99 24.80 10.82
C SER A 406 -12.84 25.04 9.83
N SER A 407 -13.17 25.30 8.57
CA SER A 407 -12.17 25.67 7.55
C SER A 407 -11.35 26.90 7.98
N GLY A 408 -11.98 27.86 8.66
CA GLY A 408 -11.30 29.03 9.20
C GLY A 408 -10.28 28.68 10.30
N GLU A 409 -10.63 27.80 11.25
CA GLU A 409 -9.71 27.36 12.31
C GLU A 409 -8.50 26.62 11.76
N LYS A 410 -8.67 25.80 10.71
CA LYS A 410 -7.56 25.14 10.02
C LYS A 410 -6.58 26.15 9.44
N LEU A 411 -7.09 27.20 8.84
CA LEU A 411 -6.26 28.27 8.25
C LEU A 411 -5.61 29.17 9.30
N LEU A 412 -6.21 29.32 10.48
CA LEU A 412 -5.55 29.99 11.61
C LEU A 412 -4.31 29.22 12.09
N ILE A 413 -4.36 27.89 12.06
CA ILE A 413 -3.18 27.06 12.35
C ILE A 413 -2.10 27.27 11.29
N GLU A 414 -2.47 27.32 10.00
CA GLU A 414 -1.51 27.63 8.91
C GLU A 414 -0.88 29.01 9.08
N LEU A 415 -1.66 30.01 9.50
CA LEU A 415 -1.16 31.35 9.76
C LEU A 415 -0.10 31.32 10.89
N LEU A 416 -0.36 30.58 11.97
CA LEU A 416 0.62 30.40 13.05
C LEU A 416 1.87 29.65 12.56
N ARG A 417 1.73 28.67 11.69
CA ARG A 417 2.87 27.98 11.06
C ARG A 417 3.74 28.94 10.24
N ILE A 418 3.13 29.84 9.47
CA ILE A 418 3.84 30.86 8.72
C ILE A 418 4.58 31.79 9.67
N GLU A 419 3.94 32.26 10.71
CA GLU A 419 4.57 33.16 11.69
C GLU A 419 5.82 32.56 12.31
N PHE A 420 5.69 31.32 12.84
CA PHE A 420 6.75 30.66 13.57
C PHE A 420 7.77 29.94 12.66
N SER A 421 7.53 29.80 11.35
CA SER A 421 8.52 29.20 10.43
C SER A 421 9.62 30.19 10.04
N ASP A 422 10.85 29.67 9.86
CA ASP A 422 11.96 30.42 9.28
C ASP A 422 12.39 29.75 7.97
N LYS A 423 11.85 30.24 6.87
CA LYS A 423 12.12 29.79 5.51
C LYS A 423 12.61 30.93 4.66
N ASP A 424 13.33 30.62 3.59
CA ASP A 424 13.84 31.63 2.66
C ASP A 424 12.76 32.10 1.71
N ILE A 425 11.84 31.19 1.32
CA ILE A 425 10.77 31.45 0.36
C ILE A 425 9.44 30.97 0.92
N TYR A 426 8.43 31.82 0.90
CA TYR A 426 7.05 31.54 1.26
C TYR A 426 6.16 31.57 0.02
N LEU A 427 5.49 30.47 -0.26
CA LEU A 427 4.56 30.30 -1.38
C LEU A 427 3.14 30.18 -0.84
N ILE A 428 2.32 31.18 -1.06
CA ILE A 428 0.98 31.32 -0.48
C ILE A 428 -0.08 31.21 -1.57
N ASP A 429 -0.84 30.13 -1.57
CA ASP A 429 -1.84 29.80 -2.59
C ASP A 429 -3.24 29.91 -1.99
N GLU A 430 -3.87 31.09 -2.09
CA GLU A 430 -5.27 31.36 -1.75
C GLU A 430 -5.70 31.01 -0.29
N ILE A 431 -4.78 30.95 0.68
CA ILE A 431 -5.14 30.55 2.05
C ILE A 431 -6.06 31.52 2.77
N SER A 432 -6.20 32.74 2.28
CA SER A 432 -7.04 33.77 2.88
C SER A 432 -8.55 33.57 2.63
N ALA A 433 -8.96 32.70 1.69
CA ALA A 433 -10.34 32.62 1.21
C ALA A 433 -11.39 32.44 2.33
N HIS A 434 -11.07 31.68 3.38
CA HIS A 434 -11.98 31.39 4.49
C HIS A 434 -11.60 32.08 5.81
N LEU A 435 -10.68 33.05 5.77
CA LEU A 435 -10.35 33.91 6.90
C LEU A 435 -11.26 35.13 6.99
N ASP A 436 -11.53 35.62 8.19
CA ASP A 436 -12.21 36.89 8.40
C ASP A 436 -11.31 38.08 8.04
N VAL A 437 -11.88 39.28 7.93
CA VAL A 437 -11.18 40.49 7.48
C VAL A 437 -10.00 40.83 8.40
N LYS A 438 -10.10 40.59 9.71
CA LYS A 438 -9.03 40.85 10.68
C LYS A 438 -7.87 39.89 10.46
N ASN A 439 -8.13 38.61 10.34
CA ASN A 439 -7.09 37.59 10.16
C ASN A 439 -6.46 37.64 8.76
N LYS A 440 -7.20 38.07 7.72
CA LYS A 440 -6.62 38.40 6.41
C LYS A 440 -5.56 39.50 6.48
N LYS A 441 -5.85 40.58 7.18
CA LYS A 441 -4.86 41.64 7.40
C LYS A 441 -3.67 41.17 8.22
N ASN A 442 -3.91 40.40 9.29
CA ASN A 442 -2.85 39.83 10.09
C ASN A 442 -1.90 38.95 9.25
N LEU A 443 -2.47 38.08 8.38
CA LEU A 443 -1.69 37.25 7.47
C LEU A 443 -0.78 38.11 6.56
N ILE A 444 -1.34 39.12 5.91
CA ILE A 444 -0.60 40.00 5.00
C ILE A 444 0.51 40.74 5.79
N ASP A 445 0.21 41.26 6.98
CA ASP A 445 1.20 41.93 7.82
C ASP A 445 2.36 40.99 8.19
N ILE A 446 2.07 39.77 8.64
CA ILE A 446 3.07 38.75 8.93
C ILE A 446 3.96 38.47 7.73
N LEU A 447 3.39 38.37 6.54
CA LEU A 447 4.14 38.12 5.32
C LEU A 447 5.05 39.31 4.94
N PHE A 448 4.61 40.54 5.15
CA PHE A 448 5.47 41.71 4.98
C PHE A 448 6.59 41.76 6.02
N ASP A 449 6.33 41.40 7.29
CA ASP A 449 7.37 41.28 8.32
C ASP A 449 8.45 40.22 7.93
N LYS A 450 8.03 39.14 7.22
CA LYS A 450 8.98 38.16 6.65
C LYS A 450 9.85 38.81 5.55
N VAL A 451 9.27 39.62 4.67
CA VAL A 451 10.04 40.34 3.63
C VAL A 451 11.03 41.31 4.24
N GLU A 452 10.65 42.04 5.28
CA GLU A 452 11.57 42.94 6.01
C GLU A 452 12.74 42.19 6.66
N LYS A 453 12.51 40.91 7.03
CA LYS A 453 13.55 39.98 7.50
C LYS A 453 14.40 39.35 6.37
N GLY A 454 14.29 39.83 5.15
CA GLY A 454 15.07 39.33 4.01
C GLY A 454 14.53 38.12 3.30
N LYS A 455 13.24 37.76 3.51
CA LYS A 455 12.61 36.58 2.88
C LYS A 455 11.90 36.98 1.59
N ILE A 456 11.61 35.97 0.74
CA ILE A 456 10.85 36.12 -0.50
C ILE A 456 9.44 35.55 -0.28
N VAL A 457 8.42 36.32 -0.66
CA VAL A 457 7.02 35.91 -0.56
C VAL A 457 6.36 35.94 -1.92
N PHE A 458 5.76 34.82 -2.32
CA PHE A 458 4.84 34.76 -3.47
C PHE A 458 3.42 34.55 -2.97
N TYR A 459 2.49 35.39 -3.39
CA TYR A 459 1.13 35.41 -2.90
C TYR A 459 0.13 35.38 -4.05
N ILE A 460 -0.83 34.47 -3.99
CA ILE A 460 -1.99 34.42 -4.89
C ILE A 460 -3.24 34.74 -4.08
N SER A 461 -4.04 35.71 -4.54
CA SER A 461 -5.38 35.99 -4.02
C SER A 461 -6.34 36.34 -5.15
N HIS A 462 -7.59 35.92 -4.99
CA HIS A 462 -8.70 36.33 -5.83
C HIS A 462 -9.51 37.52 -5.23
N ASN A 463 -9.17 37.93 -3.99
CA ASN A 463 -9.88 38.98 -3.28
C ASN A 463 -9.33 40.36 -3.62
N GLU A 464 -10.14 41.21 -4.27
CA GLU A 464 -9.70 42.53 -4.69
C GLU A 464 -9.34 43.47 -3.51
N SER A 465 -10.05 43.37 -2.38
CA SER A 465 -9.71 44.19 -1.20
C SER A 465 -8.35 43.82 -0.60
N GLU A 466 -7.96 42.52 -0.65
CA GLU A 466 -6.63 42.08 -0.26
C GLU A 466 -5.55 42.60 -1.21
N LYS A 467 -5.78 42.47 -2.51
CA LYS A 467 -4.86 42.99 -3.54
C LYS A 467 -4.60 44.47 -3.38
N GLN A 468 -5.68 45.25 -3.17
CA GLN A 468 -5.55 46.67 -2.88
C GLN A 468 -4.74 46.95 -1.63
N TYR A 469 -5.00 46.23 -0.54
CA TYR A 469 -4.22 46.37 0.69
C TYR A 469 -2.74 46.00 0.51
N ILE A 470 -2.43 44.93 -0.22
CA ILE A 470 -1.06 44.54 -0.56
C ILE A 470 -0.36 45.63 -1.39
N LYS A 471 -1.07 46.18 -2.41
CA LYS A 471 -0.52 47.25 -3.26
C LYS A 471 -0.22 48.53 -2.50
N THR A 472 -0.90 48.82 -1.37
CA THR A 472 -0.53 49.97 -0.52
C THR A 472 0.78 49.79 0.24
N LYS A 473 1.29 48.54 0.36
CA LYS A 473 2.50 48.20 1.16
C LYS A 473 3.76 47.91 0.32
N ASN A 474 3.81 48.38 -0.92
CA ASN A 474 4.97 48.20 -1.79
C ASN A 474 5.25 46.73 -2.16
N CYS A 475 4.54 46.20 -3.14
CA CYS A 475 4.72 44.86 -3.68
C CYS A 475 5.11 44.89 -5.16
N VAL A 476 5.66 43.78 -5.64
CA VAL A 476 5.93 43.52 -7.05
C VAL A 476 4.78 42.70 -7.62
N SER A 477 4.09 43.21 -8.61
CA SER A 477 2.99 42.46 -9.27
C SER A 477 3.52 41.64 -10.45
N ILE A 478 3.19 40.36 -10.47
CA ILE A 478 3.46 39.43 -11.58
C ILE A 478 2.14 39.12 -12.26
N ILE A 479 1.95 39.60 -13.48
CA ILE A 479 0.71 39.35 -14.24
C ILE A 479 0.94 38.21 -15.21
N LEU A 480 0.19 37.10 -15.01
CA LEU A 480 0.18 35.95 -15.91
C LEU A 480 -0.87 36.16 -17.01
N THR A 481 -0.44 36.11 -18.25
CA THR A 481 -1.29 36.11 -19.43
C THR A 481 -1.02 34.88 -20.29
N ASP A 482 -1.92 34.55 -21.23
CA ASP A 482 -1.81 33.33 -22.05
C ASP A 482 -0.51 33.24 -22.89
N LYS A 483 0.25 34.32 -22.96
CA LYS A 483 1.46 34.38 -23.78
C LYS A 483 2.70 35.00 -23.10
N ILE A 484 2.58 35.76 -22.03
CA ILE A 484 3.69 36.57 -21.47
C ILE A 484 3.53 36.71 -19.95
N TYR A 485 4.67 36.67 -19.23
CA TYR A 485 4.76 37.10 -17.82
C TYR A 485 5.23 38.55 -17.78
N ASN A 486 4.39 39.48 -17.31
CA ASN A 486 4.80 40.85 -17.09
C ASN A 486 5.08 41.07 -15.59
N VAL A 487 6.24 41.59 -15.27
CA VAL A 487 6.63 41.97 -13.90
C VAL A 487 6.57 43.49 -13.81
N TYR A 488 5.75 44.02 -12.90
CA TYR A 488 5.56 45.44 -12.65
C TYR A 488 5.90 45.80 -11.21
#